data_b329a2aba20deb1c5b4c7518e831f088
#
_entry.id   b329a2aba20deb1c5b4c7518e831f088
#
_cell.length_a   1.000
_cell.length_b   1.000
_cell.length_c   1.000
_cell.angle_alpha   90.00
_cell.angle_beta   90.00
_cell.angle_gamma   90.00
#
_symmetry.space_group_name_H-M   'P 1'
#
loop_
_entity.id
_entity.type
_entity.pdbx_description
1 polymer ?
#
loop_
_entity_poly.entity_id
_entity_poly.type
_entity_poly.pdbx_seq_one_letter_code
_entity_poly.pdbx_strand_id
1 'polypeptide(L)'
;MDAFAAVRTLLAVRSYQAKPVPDAVVRRILEAGRLTGSGMNRQPWHFIVVRNPETLKSLGALASSGSYIAQAPLAIVVATDKSRFAVSDASRAIQSMMLAAWADGVGSNWVGFGGLDQARALLDIPGGLDMLAILPFGYPARAVGKGWKQRKALREVAHLERYGRPFE
;
A
#
# COMPACT_ATOMS: atom_id res chain seq x y z
N MET A 1 0.80 19.05 0.85
CA MET A 1 1.26 18.56 -0.48
C MET A 1 0.02 18.36 -1.32
N ASP A 2 0.00 18.85 -2.57
CA ASP A 2 -1.11 18.56 -3.49
C ASP A 2 -1.04 17.13 -4.04
N ALA A 3 -2.13 16.65 -4.64
CA ALA A 3 -2.25 15.25 -5.11
C ALA A 3 -1.21 14.90 -6.18
N PHE A 4 -0.95 15.82 -7.13
CA PHE A 4 0.02 15.56 -8.18
C PHE A 4 1.45 15.51 -7.65
N ALA A 5 1.80 16.38 -6.71
CA ALA A 5 3.09 16.34 -6.04
C ALA A 5 3.29 15.03 -5.26
N ALA A 6 2.23 14.52 -4.60
CA ALA A 6 2.29 13.22 -3.92
C ALA A 6 2.54 12.09 -4.92
N VAL A 7 1.79 12.04 -6.02
CA VAL A 7 1.98 11.04 -7.10
C VAL A 7 3.40 11.12 -7.67
N ARG A 8 3.89 12.34 -7.92
CA ARG A 8 5.21 12.56 -8.51
C ARG A 8 6.37 12.13 -7.61
N THR A 9 6.21 12.30 -6.29
CA THR A 9 7.32 12.12 -5.33
C THR A 9 7.24 10.82 -4.53
N LEU A 10 6.09 10.14 -4.45
CA LEU A 10 5.93 8.87 -3.73
C LEU A 10 6.98 7.84 -4.18
N LEU A 11 7.73 7.30 -3.23
CA LEU A 11 8.70 6.24 -3.43
C LEU A 11 8.44 5.07 -2.48
N ALA A 12 8.83 3.88 -2.88
CA ALA A 12 8.79 2.70 -2.01
C ALA A 12 9.84 2.82 -0.89
N VAL A 13 9.40 2.71 0.36
CA VAL A 13 10.26 2.75 1.55
C VAL A 13 10.36 1.35 2.14
N ARG A 14 11.59 0.89 2.39
CA ARG A 14 11.91 -0.43 2.92
C ARG A 14 12.84 -0.40 4.14
N SER A 15 13.04 0.78 4.72
CA SER A 15 13.84 0.96 5.94
C SER A 15 13.18 2.08 6.76
N TYR A 16 12.90 1.82 8.02
CA TYR A 16 12.07 2.65 8.85
C TYR A 16 12.79 3.07 10.13
N GLN A 17 12.46 4.27 10.63
CA GLN A 17 12.87 4.72 11.95
C GLN A 17 12.05 3.95 13.01
N ALA A 18 12.66 3.72 14.17
CA ALA A 18 11.95 3.19 15.36
C ALA A 18 11.05 4.27 16.02
N LYS A 19 10.28 4.99 15.19
CA LYS A 19 9.39 6.07 15.60
C LYS A 19 7.96 5.67 15.32
N PRO A 20 7.07 5.68 16.33
CA PRO A 20 5.67 5.32 16.12
C PRO A 20 4.98 6.33 15.17
N VAL A 21 4.06 5.82 14.37
CA VAL A 21 3.15 6.66 13.58
C VAL A 21 1.96 7.03 14.46
N PRO A 22 1.65 8.32 14.65
CA PRO A 22 0.55 8.77 15.50
C PRO A 22 -0.81 8.22 15.03
N ASP A 23 -1.71 7.95 15.96
CA ASP A 23 -3.05 7.41 15.68
C ASP A 23 -3.86 8.28 14.71
N ALA A 24 -3.74 9.58 14.83
CA ALA A 24 -4.41 10.52 13.91
C ALA A 24 -3.94 10.31 12.45
N VAL A 25 -2.65 10.06 12.23
CA VAL A 25 -2.08 9.78 10.91
C VAL A 25 -2.56 8.41 10.41
N VAL A 26 -2.54 7.38 11.26
CA VAL A 26 -3.04 6.04 10.89
C VAL A 26 -4.52 6.10 10.53
N ARG A 27 -5.33 6.81 11.30
CA ARG A 27 -6.76 7.01 11.00
C ARG A 27 -6.94 7.69 9.64
N ARG A 28 -6.16 8.72 9.33
CA ARG A 28 -6.20 9.42 8.05
C ARG A 28 -5.82 8.50 6.87
N ILE A 29 -4.83 7.63 7.06
CA ILE A 29 -4.45 6.62 6.06
C ILE A 29 -5.62 5.67 5.80
N LEU A 30 -6.23 5.14 6.86
CA LEU A 30 -7.39 4.24 6.73
C LEU A 30 -8.59 4.92 6.06
N GLU A 31 -8.88 6.17 6.42
CA GLU A 31 -9.93 6.96 5.79
C GLU A 31 -9.68 7.19 4.29
N ALA A 32 -8.45 7.44 3.88
CA ALA A 32 -8.11 7.55 2.46
C ALA A 32 -8.43 6.26 1.69
N GLY A 33 -8.15 5.10 2.28
CA GLY A 33 -8.55 3.81 1.73
C GLY A 33 -10.07 3.64 1.67
N ARG A 34 -10.75 3.90 2.79
CA ARG A 34 -12.20 3.75 2.94
C ARG A 34 -13.00 4.64 1.98
N LEU A 35 -12.53 5.86 1.74
CA LEU A 35 -13.19 6.84 0.86
C LEU A 35 -12.94 6.60 -0.63
N THR A 36 -12.11 5.63 -0.98
CA THR A 36 -11.83 5.31 -2.39
C THR A 36 -13.08 4.73 -3.07
N GLY A 37 -13.34 5.13 -4.31
CA GLY A 37 -14.45 4.58 -5.09
C GLY A 37 -14.23 3.11 -5.46
N SER A 38 -15.31 2.32 -5.50
CA SER A 38 -15.32 0.91 -5.91
C SER A 38 -16.41 0.61 -6.92
N GLY A 39 -16.26 -0.47 -7.69
CA GLY A 39 -17.25 -0.93 -8.63
C GLY A 39 -18.61 -1.17 -7.95
N MET A 40 -19.67 -0.52 -8.43
CA MET A 40 -21.02 -0.56 -7.84
C MET A 40 -21.05 -0.23 -6.34
N ASN A 41 -20.08 0.54 -5.85
CA ASN A 41 -19.91 0.89 -4.43
C ASN A 41 -19.84 -0.33 -3.49
N ARG A 42 -19.26 -1.43 -3.94
CA ARG A 42 -19.17 -2.69 -3.16
C ARG A 42 -18.20 -2.65 -2.01
N GLN A 43 -17.17 -1.79 -2.05
CA GLN A 43 -16.19 -1.56 -0.99
C GLN A 43 -15.58 -2.88 -0.44
N PRO A 44 -14.96 -3.72 -1.29
CA PRO A 44 -14.62 -5.11 -0.98
C PRO A 44 -13.40 -5.29 -0.06
N TRP A 45 -12.84 -4.22 0.45
CA TRP A 45 -11.61 -4.19 1.25
C TRP A 45 -11.86 -4.30 2.74
N HIS A 46 -10.94 -4.99 3.41
CA HIS A 46 -10.80 -5.05 4.86
C HIS A 46 -9.39 -4.65 5.23
N PHE A 47 -9.23 -3.77 6.21
CA PHE A 47 -7.94 -3.25 6.65
C PHE A 47 -7.63 -3.74 8.06
N ILE A 48 -6.58 -4.55 8.21
CA ILE A 48 -6.12 -5.08 9.50
C ILE A 48 -4.86 -4.31 9.90
N VAL A 49 -4.93 -3.53 10.97
CA VAL A 49 -3.79 -2.75 11.49
C VAL A 49 -2.99 -3.60 12.47
N VAL A 50 -1.73 -3.84 12.15
CA VAL A 50 -0.81 -4.63 12.96
C VAL A 50 0.27 -3.70 13.52
N ARG A 51 0.39 -3.65 14.87
CA ARG A 51 1.40 -2.87 15.58
C ARG A 51 2.22 -3.71 16.56
N ASN A 52 1.76 -4.92 16.86
CA ASN A 52 2.48 -5.82 17.74
C ASN A 52 3.82 -6.22 17.09
N PRO A 53 4.98 -5.97 17.73
CA PRO A 53 6.29 -6.24 17.15
C PRO A 53 6.52 -7.71 16.77
N GLU A 54 6.02 -8.65 17.59
CA GLU A 54 6.17 -10.08 17.30
C GLU A 54 5.33 -10.50 16.08
N THR A 55 4.13 -9.94 15.94
CA THR A 55 3.30 -10.17 14.75
C THR A 55 3.95 -9.56 13.49
N LEU A 56 4.51 -8.35 13.59
CA LEU A 56 5.25 -7.72 12.47
C LEU A 56 6.48 -8.53 12.08
N LYS A 57 7.21 -9.08 13.05
CA LYS A 57 8.35 -9.97 12.81
C LYS A 57 7.92 -11.25 12.10
N SER A 58 6.85 -11.87 12.56
CA SER A 58 6.27 -13.07 11.95
C SER A 58 5.81 -12.81 10.51
N LEU A 59 5.10 -11.69 10.26
CA LEU A 59 4.72 -11.27 8.91
C LEU A 59 5.93 -11.04 8.00
N GLY A 60 6.99 -10.42 8.53
CA GLY A 60 8.24 -10.20 7.79
C GLY A 60 8.97 -11.50 7.44
N ALA A 61 8.90 -12.52 8.31
CA ALA A 61 9.49 -13.84 8.06
C ALA A 61 8.70 -14.64 7.00
N LEU A 62 7.37 -14.51 7.00
CA LEU A 62 6.49 -15.20 6.04
C LEU A 62 6.53 -14.59 4.64
N ALA A 63 6.71 -13.29 4.55
CA ALA A 63 6.71 -12.58 3.26
C ALA A 63 8.09 -12.72 2.57
N SER A 64 8.17 -13.50 1.50
CA SER A 64 9.43 -13.81 0.79
C SER A 64 10.26 -12.60 0.34
N SER A 65 9.64 -11.44 0.13
CA SER A 65 10.29 -10.18 -0.25
C SER A 65 10.06 -9.05 0.75
N GLY A 66 9.61 -9.37 1.97
CA GLY A 66 9.08 -8.40 2.93
C GLY A 66 9.75 -8.41 4.31
N SER A 67 10.98 -8.91 4.46
CA SER A 67 11.68 -8.97 5.75
C SER A 67 11.74 -7.63 6.49
N TYR A 68 11.71 -6.51 5.78
CA TYR A 68 11.69 -5.16 6.34
C TYR A 68 10.35 -4.79 7.01
N ILE A 69 9.29 -5.61 6.90
CA ILE A 69 8.04 -5.44 7.67
C ILE A 69 8.34 -5.47 9.16
N ALA A 70 9.26 -6.35 9.59
CA ALA A 70 9.70 -6.44 10.98
C ALA A 70 10.31 -5.16 11.56
N GLN A 71 10.75 -4.23 10.70
CA GLN A 71 11.35 -2.95 11.12
C GLN A 71 10.35 -1.81 11.14
N ALA A 72 9.17 -2.01 10.56
CA ALA A 72 8.15 -0.96 10.50
C ALA A 72 7.43 -0.82 11.86
N PRO A 73 7.05 0.39 12.29
CA PRO A 73 6.27 0.60 13.51
C PRO A 73 4.82 0.12 13.38
N LEU A 74 4.34 -0.09 12.16
CA LEU A 74 3.05 -0.73 11.87
C LEU A 74 3.01 -1.28 10.45
N ALA A 75 2.10 -2.22 10.24
CA ALA A 75 1.68 -2.64 8.91
C ALA A 75 0.14 -2.60 8.82
N ILE A 76 -0.38 -2.34 7.63
CA ILE A 76 -1.79 -2.53 7.33
C ILE A 76 -1.89 -3.67 6.33
N VAL A 77 -2.55 -4.73 6.74
CA VAL A 77 -2.85 -5.87 5.87
C VAL A 77 -4.17 -5.61 5.18
N VAL A 78 -4.21 -5.84 3.89
CA VAL A 78 -5.40 -5.65 3.07
C VAL A 78 -5.91 -7.01 2.62
N ALA A 79 -7.12 -7.34 3.07
CA ALA A 79 -7.89 -8.47 2.59
C ALA A 79 -9.08 -7.98 1.77
N THR A 80 -9.63 -8.84 0.93
CA THR A 80 -10.73 -8.50 0.03
C THR A 80 -11.77 -9.60 -0.01
N ASP A 81 -13.04 -9.21 -0.22
CA ASP A 81 -14.07 -10.14 -0.65
C ASP A 81 -13.67 -10.82 -1.96
N LYS A 82 -14.14 -12.02 -2.17
CA LYS A 82 -13.97 -12.76 -3.46
C LYS A 82 -14.94 -12.21 -4.50
N SER A 83 -14.51 -11.21 -5.26
CA SER A 83 -15.31 -10.63 -6.33
C SER A 83 -14.45 -10.25 -7.54
N ARG A 84 -15.10 -10.15 -8.71
CA ARG A 84 -14.42 -9.83 -9.99
C ARG A 84 -13.57 -8.56 -9.94
N PHE A 85 -14.01 -7.56 -9.19
CA PHE A 85 -13.35 -6.26 -9.14
C PHE A 85 -12.56 -6.00 -7.86
N ALA A 86 -12.55 -6.97 -6.93
CA ALA A 86 -11.95 -6.79 -5.60
C ALA A 86 -10.49 -6.34 -5.66
N VAL A 87 -9.68 -6.98 -6.49
CA VAL A 87 -8.25 -6.64 -6.64
C VAL A 87 -8.07 -5.23 -7.19
N SER A 88 -8.82 -4.83 -8.23
CA SER A 88 -8.71 -3.49 -8.81
C SER A 88 -9.21 -2.41 -7.86
N ASP A 89 -10.28 -2.67 -7.14
CA ASP A 89 -10.86 -1.74 -6.15
C ASP A 89 -9.93 -1.58 -4.95
N ALA A 90 -9.44 -2.67 -4.38
CA ALA A 90 -8.52 -2.64 -3.26
C ALA A 90 -7.14 -2.04 -3.65
N SER A 91 -6.66 -2.26 -4.88
CA SER A 91 -5.42 -1.63 -5.36
C SER A 91 -5.55 -0.10 -5.43
N ARG A 92 -6.71 0.43 -5.81
CA ARG A 92 -6.98 1.87 -5.77
C ARG A 92 -7.01 2.39 -4.32
N ALA A 93 -7.66 1.65 -3.40
CA ALA A 93 -7.67 2.00 -1.98
C ALA A 93 -6.25 2.02 -1.39
N ILE A 94 -5.43 1.01 -1.70
CA ILE A 94 -4.03 0.96 -1.29
C ILE A 94 -3.25 2.17 -1.80
N GLN A 95 -3.42 2.53 -3.07
CA GLN A 95 -2.74 3.70 -3.64
C GLN A 95 -3.16 5.00 -2.93
N SER A 96 -4.45 5.16 -2.60
CA SER A 96 -4.94 6.31 -1.84
C SER A 96 -4.31 6.37 -0.44
N MET A 97 -4.22 5.23 0.25
CA MET A 97 -3.58 5.11 1.57
C MET A 97 -2.09 5.49 1.51
N MET A 98 -1.36 4.99 0.50
CA MET A 98 0.07 5.28 0.32
C MET A 98 0.31 6.76 0.02
N LEU A 99 -0.53 7.40 -0.78
CA LEU A 99 -0.44 8.84 -1.08
C LEU A 99 -0.75 9.70 0.14
N ALA A 100 -1.77 9.35 0.92
CA ALA A 100 -2.11 10.04 2.16
C ALA A 100 -0.97 9.94 3.19
N ALA A 101 -0.40 8.74 3.37
CA ALA A 101 0.76 8.52 4.23
C ALA A 101 1.96 9.37 3.80
N TRP A 102 2.26 9.37 2.51
CA TRP A 102 3.37 10.11 1.93
C TRP A 102 3.24 11.61 2.14
N ALA A 103 2.03 12.15 2.02
CA ALA A 103 1.74 13.56 2.28
C ALA A 103 2.05 13.98 3.74
N ASP A 104 1.95 13.02 4.68
CA ASP A 104 2.27 13.20 6.11
C ASP A 104 3.72 12.76 6.45
N GLY A 105 4.57 12.53 5.45
CA GLY A 105 5.98 12.13 5.63
C GLY A 105 6.16 10.65 6.03
N VAL A 106 5.11 9.85 5.99
CA VAL A 106 5.15 8.42 6.29
C VAL A 106 5.36 7.63 4.99
N GLY A 107 6.46 6.89 4.94
CA GLY A 107 6.79 6.00 3.84
C GLY A 107 6.06 4.67 3.93
N SER A 108 5.89 4.02 2.80
CA SER A 108 5.25 2.71 2.70
C SER A 108 5.81 1.89 1.54
N ASN A 109 5.50 0.60 1.52
CA ASN A 109 5.73 -0.26 0.38
C ASN A 109 4.60 -1.29 0.26
N TRP A 110 4.43 -1.81 -0.95
CA TRP A 110 3.51 -2.93 -1.22
C TRP A 110 4.30 -4.24 -1.16
N VAL A 111 3.86 -5.18 -0.29
CA VAL A 111 4.34 -6.55 -0.24
C VAL A 111 3.15 -7.47 -0.55
N GLY A 112 3.24 -8.26 -1.61
CA GLY A 112 2.09 -9.02 -2.08
C GLY A 112 2.41 -10.37 -2.76
N PHE A 113 3.65 -10.84 -2.67
CA PHE A 113 4.06 -12.05 -3.40
C PHE A 113 4.61 -13.11 -2.46
N GLY A 114 3.92 -14.27 -2.40
CA GLY A 114 4.31 -15.44 -1.61
C GLY A 114 4.03 -15.32 -0.10
N GLY A 115 3.79 -16.46 0.53
CA GLY A 115 3.57 -16.54 1.99
C GLY A 115 2.25 -15.95 2.53
N LEU A 116 1.38 -15.44 1.66
CA LEU A 116 0.15 -14.76 2.10
C LEU A 116 -0.86 -15.70 2.78
N ASP A 117 -0.91 -16.99 2.42
CA ASP A 117 -1.81 -17.94 3.08
C ASP A 117 -1.43 -18.19 4.53
N GLN A 118 -0.12 -18.27 4.82
CA GLN A 118 0.36 -18.40 6.19
C GLN A 118 0.14 -17.12 7.00
N ALA A 119 0.34 -15.95 6.37
CA ALA A 119 0.06 -14.66 6.98
C ALA A 119 -1.45 -14.47 7.25
N ARG A 120 -2.31 -14.99 6.38
CA ARG A 120 -3.75 -15.01 6.59
C ARG A 120 -4.13 -15.80 7.84
N ALA A 121 -3.54 -16.99 8.03
CA ALA A 121 -3.78 -17.80 9.23
C ALA A 121 -3.28 -17.12 10.50
N LEU A 122 -2.11 -16.45 10.46
CA LEU A 122 -1.56 -15.70 11.59
C LEU A 122 -2.48 -14.57 12.07
N LEU A 123 -3.28 -14.01 11.17
CA LEU A 123 -4.15 -12.85 11.46
C LEU A 123 -5.64 -13.22 11.57
N ASP A 124 -5.97 -14.51 11.63
CA ASP A 124 -7.34 -15.02 11.72
C ASP A 124 -8.25 -14.48 10.58
N ILE A 125 -7.68 -14.22 9.40
CA ILE A 125 -8.45 -13.75 8.25
C ILE A 125 -9.30 -14.91 7.71
N PRO A 126 -10.65 -14.76 7.66
CA PRO A 126 -11.54 -15.84 7.27
C PRO A 126 -11.25 -16.40 5.87
N GLY A 127 -11.52 -17.69 5.65
CA GLY A 127 -11.34 -18.36 4.35
C GLY A 127 -12.19 -17.79 3.20
N GLY A 128 -13.21 -17.00 3.53
CA GLY A 128 -14.04 -16.26 2.57
C GLY A 128 -13.36 -15.03 1.98
N LEU A 129 -12.28 -14.55 2.58
CA LEU A 129 -11.51 -13.39 2.13
C LEU A 129 -10.19 -13.82 1.50
N ASP A 130 -9.75 -13.09 0.50
CA ASP A 130 -8.42 -13.21 -0.09
C ASP A 130 -7.49 -12.13 0.48
N MET A 131 -6.31 -12.51 0.95
CA MET A 131 -5.29 -11.55 1.38
C MET A 131 -4.55 -11.00 0.16
N LEU A 132 -4.61 -9.69 -0.04
CA LEU A 132 -4.03 -9.04 -1.22
C LEU A 132 -2.61 -8.52 -0.99
N ALA A 133 -2.37 -7.85 0.13
CA ALA A 133 -1.10 -7.19 0.39
C ALA A 133 -0.84 -6.94 1.87
N ILE A 134 0.44 -6.80 2.22
CA ILE A 134 0.91 -6.24 3.47
C ILE A 134 1.56 -4.89 3.16
N LEU A 135 1.14 -3.85 3.83
CA LEU A 135 1.65 -2.49 3.64
C LEU A 135 2.36 -2.06 4.93
N PRO A 136 3.67 -2.20 5.06
CA PRO A 136 4.41 -1.58 6.15
C PRO A 136 4.39 -0.06 5.99
N PHE A 137 4.20 0.66 7.09
CA PHE A 137 4.21 2.11 7.19
C PHE A 137 5.16 2.58 8.28
N GLY A 138 5.90 3.65 8.04
CA GLY A 138 6.79 4.26 9.00
C GLY A 138 7.56 5.43 8.42
N TYR A 139 8.19 6.22 9.28
CA TYR A 139 9.08 7.27 8.82
C TYR A 139 10.33 6.66 8.18
N PRO A 140 10.75 7.12 6.99
CA PRO A 140 11.94 6.59 6.33
C PRO A 140 13.20 6.73 7.22
N ALA A 141 14.01 5.67 7.35
CA ALA A 141 15.23 5.70 8.15
C ALA A 141 16.29 6.65 7.59
N ARG A 142 16.24 6.93 6.29
CA ARG A 142 17.11 7.88 5.59
C ARG A 142 16.24 8.82 4.77
N ALA A 143 16.73 10.05 4.57
CA ALA A 143 16.07 10.97 3.65
C ALA A 143 15.87 10.27 2.31
N VAL A 144 14.61 10.10 1.93
CA VAL A 144 14.25 9.59 0.60
C VAL A 144 14.49 10.76 -0.34
N GLY A 145 15.59 10.70 -1.09
CA GLY A 145 15.91 11.73 -2.07
C GLY A 145 14.75 11.98 -3.02
N LYS A 146 14.80 13.04 -3.80
CA LYS A 146 13.78 13.35 -4.82
C LYS A 146 13.61 12.24 -5.86
N GLY A 147 14.27 11.11 -5.68
CA GLY A 147 14.27 9.87 -6.42
C GLY A 147 13.93 10.04 -7.90
N TRP A 148 14.84 9.74 -8.78
CA TRP A 148 14.50 9.75 -10.19
C TRP A 148 13.66 8.51 -10.49
N LYS A 149 12.37 8.73 -10.74
CA LYS A 149 11.49 7.68 -11.23
C LYS A 149 11.75 7.48 -12.71
N GLN A 150 12.43 6.41 -13.05
CA GLN A 150 12.49 6.00 -14.44
C GLN A 150 11.09 5.57 -14.89
N ARG A 151 10.52 6.29 -15.82
CA ARG A 151 9.20 6.04 -16.40
C ARG A 151 9.29 6.15 -17.91
N LYS A 152 8.42 5.45 -18.60
CA LYS A 152 8.22 5.63 -20.05
C LYS A 152 7.84 7.08 -20.33
N ALA A 153 8.23 7.59 -21.50
CA ALA A 153 7.76 8.89 -21.95
C ALA A 153 6.24 8.89 -22.13
N LEU A 154 5.59 10.04 -21.93
CA LEU A 154 4.13 10.13 -22.02
C LEU A 154 3.62 9.60 -23.38
N ARG A 155 4.29 9.94 -24.46
CA ARG A 155 3.96 9.48 -25.84
C ARG A 155 3.98 7.96 -26.04
N GLU A 156 4.65 7.21 -25.14
CA GLU A 156 4.70 5.74 -25.23
C GLU A 156 3.50 5.07 -24.55
N VAL A 157 2.76 5.80 -23.71
CA VAL A 157 1.68 5.27 -22.87
C VAL A 157 0.36 6.00 -23.02
N ALA A 158 0.36 7.17 -23.68
CA ALA A 158 -0.83 7.95 -23.97
C ALA A 158 -1.04 8.06 -25.48
N HIS A 159 -2.27 7.81 -25.91
CA HIS A 159 -2.64 7.79 -27.33
C HIS A 159 -3.87 8.67 -27.56
N LEU A 160 -3.89 9.41 -28.66
CA LEU A 160 -4.99 10.26 -29.05
C LEU A 160 -6.01 9.44 -29.88
N GLU A 161 -7.22 9.30 -29.37
CA GLU A 161 -8.38 8.60 -29.96
C GLU A 161 -8.16 7.11 -30.29
N ARG A 162 -7.00 6.73 -30.85
CA ARG A 162 -6.69 5.35 -31.27
C ARG A 162 -5.31 4.94 -30.80
N TYR A 163 -5.17 3.67 -30.44
CA TYR A 163 -3.86 3.11 -30.09
C TYR A 163 -2.86 3.32 -31.23
N GLY A 164 -1.62 3.66 -30.89
CA GLY A 164 -0.55 3.93 -31.85
C GLY A 164 -0.48 5.37 -32.35
N ARG A 165 -1.40 6.26 -31.96
CA ARG A 165 -1.32 7.71 -32.18
C ARG A 165 -0.90 8.40 -30.90
N PRO A 166 0.37 8.81 -30.72
CA PRO A 166 0.82 9.42 -29.48
C PRO A 166 0.05 10.68 -29.13
N PHE A 167 -0.25 10.83 -27.83
CA PHE A 167 -0.69 12.11 -27.26
C PHE A 167 0.56 12.99 -27.08
N GLU A 168 0.59 14.18 -27.65
CA GLU A 168 1.69 15.14 -27.58
C GLU A 168 1.71 15.91 -26.24
#